data_46b3351c35a64977aa3b65b1b258127c
#
_entry.id   46b3351c35a64977aa3b65b1b258127c
#
_cell.length_a   1.000
_cell.length_b   1.000
_cell.length_c   1.000
_cell.angle_alpha   90.00
_cell.angle_beta   90.00
_cell.angle_gamma   90.00
#
_symmetry.space_group_name_H-M   'P 1'
#
loop_
_entity.id
_entity.type
_entity.pdbx_description
1 polymer ?
#
loop_
_entity_poly.entity_id
_entity_poly.type
_entity_poly.pdbx_seq_one_letter_code
_entity_poly.pdbx_strand_id
1 'polypeptide(L)'
;MRVASAPSADNWRALQVVLILLSITAGSVDAIGFLRLGGLFIAHITGNLVILAAHLAADDEAPLANIISFPVFIVALAVTRLLAAGLERMHVTLLRPLLLLQFLLLTGSLALCVGGGSRPDLNAANAIVAGMLGVSAMAVQNALVQISLKESPSTCVMTTNTTRFVLDLGEILLGRSRNDGVKAGERAKRSGLAIAGFVVGCGLGAGCQAVIGLWSLVLPTGLALVALVIAVAAKLDGTQAHPCFAQRTTGKAASATKAGRHFDGL
;
A
#
# COMPACT_ATOMS: atom_id res chain seq x y z
N MET A 1 8.17 -17.61 25.03
CA MET A 1 8.49 -16.32 24.37
C MET A 1 9.55 -16.59 23.31
N ARG A 2 9.18 -16.70 22.02
CA ARG A 2 10.18 -16.87 20.95
C ARG A 2 10.80 -15.49 20.72
N VAL A 3 12.09 -15.35 20.98
CA VAL A 3 12.87 -14.18 20.59
C VAL A 3 12.81 -14.12 19.06
N ALA A 4 12.17 -13.08 18.51
CA ALA A 4 12.14 -12.85 17.08
C ALA A 4 13.60 -12.62 16.64
N SER A 5 14.15 -13.55 15.88
CA SER A 5 15.46 -13.38 15.24
C SER A 5 15.41 -12.19 14.29
N ALA A 6 16.46 -11.38 14.27
CA ALA A 6 16.58 -10.27 13.35
C ALA A 6 16.40 -10.77 11.91
N PRO A 7 15.64 -10.06 11.05
CA PRO A 7 15.40 -10.48 9.68
C PRO A 7 16.71 -10.59 8.91
N SER A 8 16.85 -11.65 8.11
CA SER A 8 18.00 -11.80 7.21
C SER A 8 18.02 -10.66 6.18
N ALA A 9 19.19 -10.32 5.65
CA ALA A 9 19.32 -9.31 4.60
C ALA A 9 18.44 -9.63 3.37
N ASP A 10 18.25 -10.92 3.09
CA ASP A 10 17.42 -11.39 1.98
C ASP A 10 15.92 -11.15 2.23
N ASN A 11 15.43 -11.35 3.44
CA ASN A 11 14.05 -11.05 3.79
C ASN A 11 13.75 -9.54 3.68
N TRP A 12 14.73 -8.69 4.01
CA TRP A 12 14.61 -7.25 3.85
C TRP A 12 14.51 -6.83 2.38
N ARG A 13 15.36 -7.39 1.50
CA ARG A 13 15.27 -7.15 0.05
C ARG A 13 13.93 -7.61 -0.52
N ALA A 14 13.48 -8.81 -0.16
CA ALA A 14 12.19 -9.33 -0.59
C ALA A 14 11.03 -8.41 -0.18
N LEU A 15 11.05 -7.88 1.05
CA LEU A 15 10.06 -6.93 1.52
C LEU A 15 10.06 -5.63 0.73
N GLN A 16 11.24 -5.09 0.39
CA GLN A 16 11.34 -3.90 -0.46
C GLN A 16 10.75 -4.14 -1.85
N VAL A 17 11.00 -5.31 -2.44
CA VAL A 17 10.42 -5.69 -3.75
C VAL A 17 8.90 -5.75 -3.65
N VAL A 18 8.35 -6.38 -2.61
CA VAL A 18 6.89 -6.42 -2.37
C VAL A 18 6.31 -5.01 -2.29
N LEU A 19 6.94 -4.09 -1.55
CA LEU A 19 6.47 -2.70 -1.43
C LEU A 19 6.49 -1.94 -2.77
N ILE A 20 7.51 -2.15 -3.60
CA ILE A 20 7.60 -1.56 -4.94
C ILE A 20 6.48 -2.13 -5.83
N LEU A 21 6.26 -3.44 -5.82
CA LEU A 21 5.17 -4.08 -6.57
C LEU A 21 3.80 -3.55 -6.14
N LEU A 22 3.56 -3.37 -4.84
CA LEU A 22 2.32 -2.78 -4.33
C LEU A 22 2.15 -1.32 -4.77
N SER A 23 3.24 -0.54 -4.84
CA SER A 23 3.18 0.83 -5.35
C SER A 23 2.87 0.88 -6.85
N ILE A 24 3.47 -0.01 -7.66
CA ILE A 24 3.15 -0.17 -9.08
C ILE A 24 1.68 -0.60 -9.26
N THR A 25 1.22 -1.55 -8.45
CA THR A 25 -0.19 -1.99 -8.44
C THR A 25 -1.12 -0.81 -8.19
N ALA A 26 -0.86 0.02 -7.16
CA ALA A 26 -1.70 1.17 -6.84
C ALA A 26 -1.77 2.19 -7.97
N GLY A 27 -0.62 2.54 -8.59
CA GLY A 27 -0.60 3.44 -9.74
C GLY A 27 -1.32 2.87 -10.96
N SER A 28 -1.15 1.57 -11.24
CA SER A 28 -1.79 0.94 -12.40
C SER A 28 -3.31 0.83 -12.26
N VAL A 29 -3.83 0.47 -11.07
CA VAL A 29 -5.29 0.41 -10.87
C VAL A 29 -5.93 1.79 -10.94
N ASP A 30 -5.26 2.85 -10.45
CA ASP A 30 -5.77 4.22 -10.55
C ASP A 30 -5.84 4.69 -12.00
N ALA A 31 -4.77 4.49 -12.77
CA ALA A 31 -4.76 4.87 -14.18
C ALA A 31 -5.83 4.11 -14.99
N ILE A 32 -5.95 2.79 -14.78
CA ILE A 32 -6.96 1.96 -15.45
C ILE A 32 -8.38 2.36 -15.00
N GLY A 33 -8.61 2.50 -13.70
CA GLY A 33 -9.91 2.89 -13.14
C GLY A 33 -10.36 4.25 -13.65
N PHE A 34 -9.47 5.23 -13.65
CA PHE A 34 -9.76 6.56 -14.19
C PHE A 34 -10.14 6.54 -15.67
N LEU A 35 -9.36 5.81 -16.48
CA LEU A 35 -9.58 5.74 -17.92
C LEU A 35 -10.79 4.87 -18.33
N ARG A 36 -11.12 3.86 -17.50
CA ARG A 36 -12.10 2.82 -17.86
C ARG A 36 -13.43 2.90 -17.13
N LEU A 37 -13.43 3.38 -15.88
CA LEU A 37 -14.58 3.36 -14.97
C LEU A 37 -15.10 4.78 -14.66
N GLY A 38 -15.14 5.66 -15.67
CA GLY A 38 -15.76 6.98 -15.53
C GLY A 38 -15.05 7.91 -14.54
N GLY A 39 -13.71 7.94 -14.58
CA GLY A 39 -12.94 8.80 -13.69
C GLY A 39 -12.79 8.26 -12.26
N LEU A 40 -13.08 6.96 -12.03
CA LEU A 40 -12.96 6.35 -10.71
C LEU A 40 -11.49 6.17 -10.31
N PHE A 41 -11.07 6.82 -9.24
CA PHE A 41 -9.83 6.48 -8.54
C PHE A 41 -10.05 5.29 -7.63
N ILE A 42 -9.27 4.23 -7.81
CA ILE A 42 -9.38 2.96 -7.08
C ILE A 42 -8.49 2.97 -5.82
N ALA A 43 -7.29 3.55 -5.91
CA ALA A 43 -6.36 3.68 -4.79
C ALA A 43 -6.39 5.07 -4.12
N HIS A 44 -6.64 6.15 -4.88
CA HIS A 44 -6.75 7.53 -4.39
C HIS A 44 -8.20 7.92 -4.10
N ILE A 45 -8.80 7.30 -3.12
CA ILE A 45 -10.24 7.43 -2.80
C ILE A 45 -10.69 8.88 -2.56
N THR A 46 -9.84 9.72 -1.96
CA THR A 46 -10.17 11.14 -1.74
C THR A 46 -10.30 11.94 -3.05
N GLY A 47 -9.67 11.48 -4.14
CA GLY A 47 -9.86 12.04 -5.47
C GLY A 47 -11.29 11.92 -5.96
N ASN A 48 -12.00 10.84 -5.61
CA ASN A 48 -13.41 10.64 -5.96
C ASN A 48 -14.33 11.69 -5.32
N LEU A 49 -13.99 12.19 -4.12
CA LEU A 49 -14.75 13.27 -3.48
C LEU A 49 -14.60 14.59 -4.26
N VAL A 50 -13.42 14.85 -4.84
CA VAL A 50 -13.20 16.02 -5.67
C VAL A 50 -13.98 15.91 -6.99
N ILE A 51 -13.97 14.72 -7.61
CA ILE A 51 -14.76 14.47 -8.83
C ILE A 51 -16.26 14.64 -8.53
N LEU A 52 -16.75 14.08 -7.43
CA LEU A 52 -18.14 14.23 -7.01
C LEU A 52 -18.50 15.70 -6.82
N ALA A 53 -17.67 16.47 -6.13
CA ALA A 53 -17.90 17.89 -5.94
C ALA A 53 -17.92 18.69 -7.26
N ALA A 54 -17.07 18.31 -8.21
CA ALA A 54 -17.02 18.94 -9.54
C ALA A 54 -18.31 18.67 -10.34
N HIS A 55 -18.82 17.42 -10.34
CA HIS A 55 -20.10 17.08 -11.00
C HIS A 55 -21.28 17.84 -10.36
N LEU A 56 -21.34 17.91 -9.01
CA LEU A 56 -22.37 18.67 -8.32
C LEU A 56 -22.35 20.17 -8.66
N ALA A 57 -21.14 20.74 -8.83
CA ALA A 57 -21.00 22.15 -9.18
C ALA A 57 -21.32 22.44 -10.65
N ALA A 58 -21.15 21.45 -11.53
CA ALA A 58 -21.46 21.55 -12.96
C ALA A 58 -22.92 21.21 -13.30
N ASP A 59 -23.75 20.88 -12.29
CA ASP A 59 -25.13 20.38 -12.46
C ASP A 59 -25.20 19.15 -13.39
N ASP A 60 -24.18 18.27 -13.26
CA ASP A 60 -24.01 17.07 -14.06
C ASP A 60 -24.16 15.83 -13.17
N GLU A 61 -24.62 14.71 -13.77
CA GLU A 61 -24.81 13.44 -13.06
C GLU A 61 -23.45 12.80 -12.71
N ALA A 62 -23.13 12.75 -11.42
CA ALA A 62 -21.93 12.04 -10.97
C ALA A 62 -22.09 10.51 -11.14
N PRO A 63 -21.06 9.81 -11.68
CA PRO A 63 -21.11 8.34 -11.77
C PRO A 63 -21.32 7.71 -10.39
N LEU A 64 -22.27 6.76 -10.29
CA LEU A 64 -22.62 6.11 -9.03
C LEU A 64 -21.39 5.45 -8.35
N ALA A 65 -20.45 4.93 -9.15
CA ALA A 65 -19.22 4.34 -8.64
C ALA A 65 -18.39 5.34 -7.81
N ASN A 66 -18.32 6.62 -8.21
CA ASN A 66 -17.58 7.65 -7.48
C ASN A 66 -18.26 7.96 -6.14
N ILE A 67 -19.61 7.97 -6.10
CA ILE A 67 -20.39 8.24 -4.88
C ILE A 67 -20.17 7.12 -3.85
N ILE A 68 -20.29 5.87 -4.26
CA ILE A 68 -20.23 4.71 -3.35
C ILE A 68 -18.80 4.27 -3.02
N SER A 69 -17.79 4.72 -3.77
CA SER A 69 -16.39 4.31 -3.56
C SER A 69 -15.87 4.64 -2.16
N PHE A 70 -16.20 5.83 -1.63
CA PHE A 70 -15.74 6.25 -0.32
C PHE A 70 -16.34 5.42 0.82
N PRO A 71 -17.68 5.23 0.94
CA PRO A 71 -18.25 4.34 1.95
C PRO A 71 -17.79 2.89 1.80
N VAL A 72 -17.66 2.36 0.58
CA VAL A 72 -17.14 0.99 0.35
C VAL A 72 -15.70 0.86 0.85
N PHE A 73 -14.85 1.84 0.60
CA PHE A 73 -13.48 1.84 1.11
C PHE A 73 -13.44 1.79 2.63
N ILE A 74 -14.26 2.62 3.32
CA ILE A 74 -14.32 2.64 4.79
C ILE A 74 -14.75 1.27 5.33
N VAL A 75 -15.82 0.70 4.76
CA VAL A 75 -16.33 -0.62 5.18
C VAL A 75 -15.28 -1.70 4.93
N ALA A 76 -14.66 -1.73 3.75
CA ALA A 76 -13.62 -2.70 3.41
C ALA A 76 -12.39 -2.57 4.33
N LEU A 77 -11.99 -1.33 4.68
CA LEU A 77 -10.90 -1.07 5.63
C LEU A 77 -11.25 -1.58 7.03
N ALA A 78 -12.47 -1.31 7.51
CA ALA A 78 -12.95 -1.77 8.81
C ALA A 78 -13.02 -3.30 8.88
N VAL A 79 -13.59 -3.96 7.86
CA VAL A 79 -13.64 -5.42 7.76
C VAL A 79 -12.23 -6.02 7.74
N THR A 80 -11.31 -5.42 6.97
CA THR A 80 -9.91 -5.86 6.92
C THR A 80 -9.24 -5.73 8.29
N ARG A 81 -9.52 -4.66 9.03
CA ARG A 81 -8.97 -4.49 10.40
C ARG A 81 -9.52 -5.53 11.36
N LEU A 82 -10.81 -5.87 11.28
CA LEU A 82 -11.42 -6.93 12.08
C LEU A 82 -10.85 -8.31 11.72
N LEU A 83 -10.68 -8.59 10.43
CA LEU A 83 -10.02 -9.81 9.96
C LEU A 83 -8.60 -9.91 10.49
N ALA A 84 -7.82 -8.81 10.40
CA ALA A 84 -6.47 -8.76 10.94
C ALA A 84 -6.44 -9.04 12.46
N ALA A 85 -7.36 -8.46 13.23
CA ALA A 85 -7.48 -8.74 14.67
C ALA A 85 -7.83 -10.21 14.97
N GLY A 86 -8.65 -10.82 14.14
CA GLY A 86 -8.95 -12.27 14.23
C GLY A 86 -7.72 -13.13 13.97
N LEU A 87 -6.97 -12.83 12.90
CA LEU A 87 -5.74 -13.54 12.55
C LEU A 87 -4.65 -13.35 13.63
N GLU A 88 -4.51 -12.14 14.19
CA GLU A 88 -3.60 -11.87 15.32
C GLU A 88 -3.91 -12.75 16.54
N ARG A 89 -5.20 -12.93 16.88
CA ARG A 89 -5.63 -13.80 17.97
C ARG A 89 -5.30 -15.28 17.72
N MET A 90 -5.30 -15.70 16.46
CA MET A 90 -4.93 -17.05 16.04
C MET A 90 -3.41 -17.22 15.85
N HIS A 91 -2.61 -16.20 16.18
CA HIS A 91 -1.15 -16.18 15.96
C HIS A 91 -0.73 -16.42 14.50
N VAL A 92 -1.59 -16.06 13.54
CA VAL A 92 -1.31 -16.13 12.10
C VAL A 92 -0.65 -14.83 11.64
N THR A 93 0.38 -14.94 10.79
CA THR A 93 1.03 -13.78 10.18
C THR A 93 0.07 -13.08 9.23
N LEU A 94 0.04 -11.73 9.26
CA LEU A 94 -0.98 -10.94 8.53
C LEU A 94 -0.65 -10.75 7.05
N LEU A 95 0.63 -10.69 6.70
CA LEU A 95 1.07 -10.27 5.37
C LEU A 95 0.51 -11.16 4.25
N ARG A 96 0.66 -12.47 4.38
CA ARG A 96 0.27 -13.43 3.34
C ARG A 96 -1.25 -13.52 3.13
N PRO A 97 -2.09 -13.68 4.18
CA PRO A 97 -3.54 -13.76 3.97
C PRO A 97 -4.14 -12.46 3.45
N LEU A 98 -3.58 -11.29 3.82
CA LEU A 98 -4.06 -10.01 3.29
C LEU A 98 -3.62 -9.79 1.83
N LEU A 99 -2.41 -10.22 1.44
CA LEU A 99 -1.99 -10.22 0.02
C LEU A 99 -2.86 -11.18 -0.82
N LEU A 100 -3.21 -12.35 -0.27
CA LEU A 100 -4.12 -13.28 -0.93
C LEU A 100 -5.51 -12.66 -1.11
N LEU A 101 -6.04 -12.02 -0.08
CA LEU A 101 -7.34 -11.33 -0.15
C LEU A 101 -7.32 -10.22 -1.21
N GLN A 102 -6.27 -9.40 -1.23
CA GLN A 102 -6.07 -8.38 -2.27
C GLN A 102 -6.06 -8.98 -3.67
N PHE A 103 -5.28 -10.05 -3.87
CA PHE A 103 -5.21 -10.75 -5.16
C PHE A 103 -6.57 -11.29 -5.60
N LEU A 104 -7.33 -11.92 -4.70
CA LEU A 104 -8.67 -12.46 -5.02
C LEU A 104 -9.65 -11.34 -5.39
N LEU A 105 -9.63 -10.21 -4.69
CA LEU A 105 -10.48 -9.06 -5.00
C LEU A 105 -10.14 -8.44 -6.37
N LEU A 106 -8.85 -8.31 -6.71
CA LEU A 106 -8.41 -7.85 -8.03
C LEU A 106 -8.79 -8.85 -9.13
N THR A 107 -8.68 -10.15 -8.86
CA THR A 107 -9.12 -11.20 -9.80
C THR A 107 -10.62 -11.12 -10.04
N GLY A 108 -11.42 -10.91 -9.01
CA GLY A 108 -12.87 -10.69 -9.12
C GLY A 108 -13.20 -9.43 -9.92
N SER A 109 -12.50 -8.33 -9.68
CA SER A 109 -12.63 -7.09 -10.46
C SER A 109 -12.33 -7.32 -11.94
N LEU A 110 -11.20 -7.99 -12.24
CA LEU A 110 -10.83 -8.36 -13.62
C LEU A 110 -11.90 -9.24 -14.29
N ALA A 111 -12.36 -10.29 -13.60
CA ALA A 111 -13.34 -11.23 -14.14
C ALA A 111 -14.66 -10.53 -14.52
N LEU A 112 -15.14 -9.62 -13.67
CA LEU A 112 -16.35 -8.83 -13.95
C LEU A 112 -16.14 -7.82 -15.07
N CYS A 113 -14.99 -7.16 -15.15
CA CYS A 113 -14.67 -6.23 -16.23
C CYS A 113 -14.63 -6.95 -17.58
N VAL A 114 -14.02 -8.13 -17.66
CA VAL A 114 -13.93 -8.92 -18.90
C VAL A 114 -15.27 -9.56 -19.26
N GLY A 115 -16.01 -10.07 -18.25
CA GLY A 115 -17.32 -10.70 -18.46
C GLY A 115 -18.43 -9.73 -18.86
N GLY A 116 -18.28 -8.43 -18.58
CA GLY A 116 -19.26 -7.38 -18.91
C GLY A 116 -19.29 -6.96 -20.40
N GLY A 117 -18.39 -7.47 -21.23
CA GLY A 117 -18.36 -7.21 -22.68
C GLY A 117 -17.63 -5.93 -23.09
N SER A 118 -17.51 -5.69 -24.41
CA SER A 118 -16.63 -4.68 -25.01
C SER A 118 -17.06 -3.22 -24.83
N ARG A 119 -18.29 -2.96 -24.45
CA ARG A 119 -18.81 -1.61 -24.15
C ARG A 119 -19.45 -1.63 -22.76
N PRO A 120 -18.68 -1.35 -21.70
CA PRO A 120 -19.28 -1.21 -20.39
C PRO A 120 -20.13 0.07 -20.38
N ASP A 121 -21.41 -0.11 -20.14
CA ASP A 121 -22.20 0.96 -19.57
C ASP A 121 -21.60 1.22 -18.18
N LEU A 122 -21.14 2.44 -17.92
CA LEU A 122 -20.51 2.81 -16.65
C LEU A 122 -21.45 2.65 -15.45
N ASN A 123 -22.76 2.68 -15.72
CA ASN A 123 -23.82 2.45 -14.75
C ASN A 123 -24.28 0.98 -14.71
N ALA A 124 -23.74 0.11 -15.58
CA ALA A 124 -24.04 -1.31 -15.49
C ALA A 124 -23.55 -1.88 -14.14
N ALA A 125 -24.38 -2.67 -13.50
CA ALA A 125 -24.09 -3.26 -12.19
C ALA A 125 -22.72 -3.96 -12.16
N ASN A 126 -22.34 -4.65 -13.22
CA ASN A 126 -21.05 -5.34 -13.33
C ASN A 126 -19.85 -4.37 -13.28
N ALA A 127 -19.95 -3.20 -13.93
CA ALA A 127 -18.88 -2.19 -13.94
C ALA A 127 -18.72 -1.56 -12.54
N ILE A 128 -19.85 -1.24 -11.89
CA ILE A 128 -19.86 -0.70 -10.53
C ILE A 128 -19.26 -1.72 -9.56
N VAL A 129 -19.73 -2.98 -9.58
CA VAL A 129 -19.22 -4.03 -8.69
C VAL A 129 -17.74 -4.30 -8.95
N ALA A 130 -17.30 -4.32 -10.20
CA ALA A 130 -15.88 -4.46 -10.54
C ALA A 130 -15.03 -3.32 -9.94
N GLY A 131 -15.49 -2.07 -10.05
CA GLY A 131 -14.86 -0.92 -9.43
C GLY A 131 -14.79 -1.04 -7.90
N MET A 132 -15.88 -1.48 -7.27
CA MET A 132 -15.95 -1.65 -5.81
C MET A 132 -15.06 -2.79 -5.31
N LEU A 133 -14.88 -3.87 -6.06
CA LEU A 133 -13.90 -4.91 -5.74
C LEU A 133 -12.47 -4.36 -5.84
N GLY A 134 -12.16 -3.54 -6.85
CA GLY A 134 -10.90 -2.84 -6.96
C GLY A 134 -10.63 -1.92 -5.76
N VAL A 135 -11.61 -1.07 -5.39
CA VAL A 135 -11.57 -0.19 -4.22
C VAL A 135 -11.34 -0.99 -2.93
N SER A 136 -12.05 -2.12 -2.77
CA SER A 136 -11.87 -3.01 -1.61
C SER A 136 -10.48 -3.64 -1.58
N ALA A 137 -9.92 -4.02 -2.74
CA ALA A 137 -8.55 -4.54 -2.84
C ALA A 137 -7.52 -3.50 -2.39
N MET A 138 -7.73 -2.22 -2.75
CA MET A 138 -6.84 -1.14 -2.31
C MET A 138 -7.05 -0.77 -0.83
N ALA A 139 -8.24 -0.92 -0.28
CA ALA A 139 -8.47 -0.81 1.16
C ALA A 139 -7.68 -1.90 1.93
N VAL A 140 -7.70 -3.14 1.45
CA VAL A 140 -6.88 -4.25 2.00
C VAL A 140 -5.41 -3.93 1.91
N GLN A 141 -4.91 -3.43 0.76
CA GLN A 141 -3.51 -3.02 0.59
C GLN A 141 -3.12 -1.92 1.58
N ASN A 142 -3.95 -0.90 1.75
CA ASN A 142 -3.70 0.18 2.71
C ASN A 142 -3.63 -0.35 4.14
N ALA A 143 -4.59 -1.18 4.55
CA ALA A 143 -4.61 -1.81 5.87
C ALA A 143 -3.35 -2.66 6.09
N LEU A 144 -2.98 -3.50 5.11
CA LEU A 144 -1.81 -4.36 5.16
C LEU A 144 -0.53 -3.56 5.43
N VAL A 145 -0.29 -2.49 4.67
CA VAL A 145 0.91 -1.66 4.84
C VAL A 145 0.90 -0.96 6.20
N GLN A 146 -0.23 -0.41 6.63
CA GLN A 146 -0.37 0.27 7.90
C GLN A 146 -0.20 -0.66 9.12
N ILE A 147 -0.72 -1.88 9.04
CA ILE A 147 -0.73 -2.82 10.16
C ILE A 147 0.55 -3.63 10.21
N SER A 148 0.97 -4.20 9.07
CA SER A 148 2.08 -5.16 9.00
C SER A 148 3.43 -4.51 8.74
N LEU A 149 3.47 -3.28 8.16
CA LEU A 149 4.67 -2.62 7.67
C LEU A 149 4.77 -1.17 8.16
N LYS A 150 4.51 -0.96 9.45
CA LYS A 150 4.36 0.37 10.10
C LYS A 150 5.46 1.40 9.80
N GLU A 151 6.68 0.95 9.50
CA GLU A 151 7.82 1.82 9.18
C GLU A 151 8.00 2.04 7.67
N SER A 152 7.15 1.43 6.84
CA SER A 152 7.23 1.56 5.39
C SER A 152 6.47 2.78 4.89
N PRO A 153 6.90 3.40 3.79
CA PRO A 153 6.12 4.44 3.14
C PRO A 153 4.77 3.90 2.67
N SER A 154 3.76 4.75 2.62
CA SER A 154 2.46 4.39 2.06
C SER A 154 2.62 4.00 0.58
N THR A 155 1.94 2.95 0.14
CA THR A 155 1.93 2.55 -1.27
C THR A 155 0.87 3.28 -2.09
N CYS A 156 -0.05 4.00 -1.44
CA CYS A 156 -1.16 4.69 -2.08
C CYS A 156 -1.16 6.21 -1.82
N VAL A 157 -0.60 6.71 -0.70
CA VAL A 157 -0.62 8.14 -0.35
C VAL A 157 0.68 8.81 -0.79
N MET A 158 0.75 9.17 -2.09
CA MET A 158 1.97 9.70 -2.68
C MET A 158 2.33 11.11 -2.21
N THR A 159 1.36 11.96 -1.87
CA THR A 159 1.62 13.31 -1.35
C THR A 159 2.48 13.27 -0.07
N THR A 160 2.13 12.39 0.88
CA THR A 160 2.93 12.20 2.11
C THR A 160 4.33 11.68 1.81
N ASN A 161 4.47 10.75 0.86
CA ASN A 161 5.78 10.23 0.47
C ASN A 161 6.63 11.30 -0.20
N THR A 162 6.05 12.12 -1.08
CA THR A 162 6.74 13.23 -1.75
C THR A 162 7.22 14.26 -0.73
N THR A 163 6.36 14.65 0.22
CA THR A 163 6.73 15.57 1.29
C THR A 163 7.90 15.03 2.13
N ARG A 164 7.80 13.76 2.56
CA ARG A 164 8.89 13.10 3.33
C ARG A 164 10.18 13.02 2.51
N PHE A 165 10.10 12.64 1.25
CA PHE A 165 11.26 12.54 0.36
C PHE A 165 11.99 13.88 0.24
N VAL A 166 11.26 14.99 0.00
CA VAL A 166 11.85 16.32 -0.13
C VAL A 166 12.45 16.81 1.19
N LEU A 167 11.78 16.57 2.33
CA LEU A 167 12.30 16.94 3.64
C LEU A 167 13.58 16.14 4.01
N ASP A 168 13.58 14.81 3.77
CA ASP A 168 14.74 13.97 3.99
C ASP A 168 15.93 14.38 3.09
N LEU A 169 15.66 14.76 1.84
CA LEU A 169 16.68 15.28 0.93
C LEU A 169 17.24 16.62 1.43
N GLY A 170 16.38 17.49 1.97
CA GLY A 170 16.80 18.73 2.61
C GLY A 170 17.71 18.47 3.83
N GLU A 171 17.40 17.49 4.68
CA GLU A 171 18.27 17.10 5.82
C GLU A 171 19.66 16.63 5.35
N ILE A 172 19.71 15.88 4.24
CA ILE A 172 20.98 15.42 3.65
C ILE A 172 21.80 16.59 3.15
N LEU A 173 21.19 17.53 2.43
CA LEU A 173 21.85 18.70 1.84
C LEU A 173 22.35 19.69 2.90
N LEU A 174 21.60 19.84 4.00
CA LEU A 174 21.97 20.72 5.12
C LEU A 174 23.07 20.17 6.04
N GLY A 175 23.47 18.91 5.87
CA GLY A 175 24.63 18.32 6.54
C GLY A 175 24.58 18.28 8.08
N ARG A 176 23.40 18.26 8.68
CA ARG A 176 23.16 18.54 10.10
C ARG A 176 23.78 17.55 11.10
N SER A 177 24.06 16.30 10.69
CA SER A 177 24.83 15.30 11.45
C SER A 177 25.08 14.08 10.55
N ARG A 178 26.29 13.49 10.62
CA ARG A 178 26.62 12.31 9.81
C ARG A 178 25.69 11.12 10.07
N ASN A 179 25.27 10.91 11.31
CA ASN A 179 24.34 9.83 11.68
C ASN A 179 22.89 10.12 11.27
N ASP A 180 22.47 11.38 11.28
CA ASP A 180 21.11 11.75 10.88
C ASP A 180 20.98 11.77 9.35
N GLY A 181 22.05 12.16 8.63
CA GLY A 181 22.13 12.10 7.18
C GLY A 181 22.02 10.69 6.61
N VAL A 182 22.64 9.69 7.25
CA VAL A 182 22.52 8.27 6.83
C VAL A 182 21.08 7.77 6.98
N LYS A 183 20.41 8.11 8.10
CA LYS A 183 19.00 7.73 8.32
C LYS A 183 18.05 8.46 7.40
N ALA A 184 18.29 9.75 7.13
CA ALA A 184 17.51 10.52 6.16
C ALA A 184 17.67 9.92 4.76
N GLY A 185 18.88 9.51 4.36
CA GLY A 185 19.14 8.83 3.09
C GLY A 185 18.35 7.53 2.91
N GLU A 186 18.30 6.69 3.94
CA GLU A 186 17.51 5.46 3.91
C GLU A 186 16.00 5.73 3.82
N ARG A 187 15.49 6.75 4.53
CA ARG A 187 14.07 7.15 4.43
C ARG A 187 13.76 7.75 3.06
N ALA A 188 14.60 8.64 2.55
CA ALA A 188 14.48 9.23 1.22
C ALA A 188 14.45 8.14 0.14
N LYS A 189 15.38 7.18 0.19
CA LYS A 189 15.42 6.06 -0.76
C LYS A 189 14.10 5.27 -0.77
N ARG A 190 13.53 4.96 0.40
CA ARG A 190 12.27 4.20 0.49
C ARG A 190 11.10 5.00 -0.07
N SER A 191 10.96 6.27 0.31
CA SER A 191 9.90 7.14 -0.20
C SER A 191 10.04 7.36 -1.71
N GLY A 192 11.27 7.57 -2.20
CA GLY A 192 11.57 7.72 -3.62
C GLY A 192 11.21 6.47 -4.43
N LEU A 193 11.52 5.26 -3.93
CA LEU A 193 11.16 4.00 -4.59
C LEU A 193 9.64 3.80 -4.64
N ALA A 194 8.90 4.18 -3.58
CA ALA A 194 7.44 4.10 -3.59
C ALA A 194 6.83 5.08 -4.62
N ILE A 195 7.33 6.31 -4.69
CA ILE A 195 6.90 7.32 -5.67
C ILE A 195 7.21 6.83 -7.09
N ALA A 196 8.45 6.39 -7.35
CA ALA A 196 8.86 5.90 -8.66
C ALA A 196 8.01 4.68 -9.08
N GLY A 197 7.78 3.73 -8.17
CA GLY A 197 6.90 2.57 -8.41
C GLY A 197 5.49 3.00 -8.81
N PHE A 198 4.90 3.96 -8.10
CA PHE A 198 3.58 4.47 -8.41
C PHE A 198 3.53 5.15 -9.79
N VAL A 199 4.49 6.02 -10.11
CA VAL A 199 4.57 6.70 -11.42
C VAL A 199 4.73 5.70 -12.56
N VAL A 200 5.61 4.70 -12.38
CA VAL A 200 5.77 3.60 -13.35
C VAL A 200 4.45 2.82 -13.48
N GLY A 201 3.77 2.56 -12.36
CA GLY A 201 2.46 1.90 -12.35
C GLY A 201 1.41 2.67 -13.15
N CYS A 202 1.32 4.00 -12.98
CA CYS A 202 0.41 4.84 -13.77
C CYS A 202 0.71 4.74 -15.28
N GLY A 203 1.99 4.85 -15.66
CA GLY A 203 2.41 4.74 -17.06
C GLY A 203 2.08 3.36 -17.66
N LEU A 204 2.42 2.28 -16.94
CA LEU A 204 2.11 0.92 -17.37
C LEU A 204 0.60 0.66 -17.43
N GLY A 205 -0.17 1.13 -16.44
CA GLY A 205 -1.62 0.99 -16.40
C GLY A 205 -2.28 1.70 -17.59
N ALA A 206 -1.91 2.95 -17.85
CA ALA A 206 -2.41 3.71 -18.99
C ALA A 206 -2.01 3.07 -20.33
N GLY A 207 -0.75 2.62 -20.47
CA GLY A 207 -0.27 1.92 -21.66
C GLY A 207 -1.01 0.60 -21.90
N CYS A 208 -1.18 -0.23 -20.87
CA CYS A 208 -1.97 -1.45 -20.96
C CYS A 208 -3.42 -1.15 -21.33
N GLN A 209 -4.03 -0.12 -20.76
CA GLN A 209 -5.40 0.26 -21.10
C GLN A 209 -5.52 0.67 -22.58
N ALA A 210 -4.54 1.37 -23.13
CA ALA A 210 -4.53 1.79 -24.52
C ALA A 210 -4.38 0.60 -25.50
N VAL A 211 -3.59 -0.42 -25.12
CA VAL A 211 -3.25 -1.56 -26.00
C VAL A 211 -4.25 -2.72 -25.87
N ILE A 212 -4.58 -3.12 -24.65
CA ILE A 212 -5.36 -4.34 -24.37
C ILE A 212 -6.74 -4.08 -23.75
N GLY A 213 -7.10 -2.80 -23.53
CA GLY A 213 -8.43 -2.39 -23.11
C GLY A 213 -8.94 -3.11 -21.86
N LEU A 214 -9.99 -3.91 -21.98
CA LEU A 214 -10.64 -4.65 -20.88
C LEU A 214 -9.68 -5.54 -20.06
N TRP A 215 -8.66 -6.07 -20.72
CA TRP A 215 -7.69 -6.96 -20.10
C TRP A 215 -6.61 -6.21 -19.30
N SER A 216 -6.62 -4.88 -19.30
CA SER A 216 -5.58 -4.07 -18.61
C SER A 216 -5.44 -4.40 -17.11
N LEU A 217 -6.53 -4.82 -16.45
CA LEU A 217 -6.51 -5.26 -15.05
C LEU A 217 -5.70 -6.56 -14.81
N VAL A 218 -5.28 -7.27 -15.86
CA VAL A 218 -4.33 -8.40 -15.74
C VAL A 218 -3.00 -7.90 -15.18
N LEU A 219 -2.58 -6.68 -15.51
CA LEU A 219 -1.33 -6.10 -14.99
C LEU A 219 -1.33 -5.99 -13.46
N PRO A 220 -2.23 -5.22 -12.81
CA PRO A 220 -2.22 -5.12 -11.35
C PRO A 220 -2.54 -6.44 -10.65
N THR A 221 -3.38 -7.29 -11.25
CA THR A 221 -3.68 -8.63 -10.70
C THR A 221 -2.43 -9.52 -10.73
N GLY A 222 -1.68 -9.51 -11.83
CA GLY A 222 -0.41 -10.23 -11.95
C GLY A 222 0.66 -9.73 -10.97
N LEU A 223 0.78 -8.40 -10.80
CA LEU A 223 1.69 -7.81 -9.82
C LEU A 223 1.33 -8.21 -8.38
N ALA A 224 0.04 -8.24 -8.04
CA ALA A 224 -0.41 -8.71 -6.73
C ALA A 224 -0.11 -10.20 -6.50
N LEU A 225 -0.25 -11.03 -7.54
CA LEU A 225 0.15 -12.43 -7.50
C LEU A 225 1.66 -12.59 -7.27
N VAL A 226 2.48 -11.84 -8.00
CA VAL A 226 3.94 -11.88 -7.84
C VAL A 226 4.34 -11.44 -6.43
N ALA A 227 3.71 -10.38 -5.89
CA ALA A 227 3.95 -9.94 -4.51
C ALA A 227 3.59 -11.02 -3.49
N LEU A 228 2.46 -11.72 -3.68
CA LEU A 228 2.04 -12.86 -2.86
C LEU A 228 3.05 -14.02 -2.94
N VAL A 229 3.48 -14.40 -4.14
CA VAL A 229 4.46 -15.50 -4.35
C VAL A 229 5.78 -15.17 -3.65
N ILE A 230 6.28 -13.95 -3.78
CA ILE A 230 7.51 -13.50 -3.09
C ILE A 230 7.32 -13.56 -1.57
N ALA A 231 6.19 -13.08 -1.04
CA ALA A 231 5.91 -13.10 0.38
C ALA A 231 5.83 -14.54 0.95
N VAL A 232 5.30 -15.48 0.17
CA VAL A 232 5.24 -16.90 0.53
C VAL A 232 6.62 -17.55 0.45
N ALA A 233 7.33 -17.38 -0.67
CA ALA A 233 8.65 -17.98 -0.92
C ALA A 233 9.71 -17.50 0.09
N ALA A 234 9.75 -16.19 0.36
CA ALA A 234 10.67 -15.59 1.33
C ALA A 234 10.20 -15.76 2.79
N LYS A 235 9.08 -16.44 3.04
CA LYS A 235 8.49 -16.63 4.37
C LYS A 235 8.38 -15.32 5.15
N LEU A 236 7.96 -14.23 4.48
CA LEU A 236 7.86 -12.92 5.11
C LEU A 236 6.74 -12.93 6.16
N ASP A 237 7.11 -12.55 7.37
CA ASP A 237 6.21 -12.34 8.48
C ASP A 237 6.16 -10.83 8.74
N GLY A 238 5.02 -10.19 8.55
CA GLY A 238 4.85 -8.73 8.53
C GLY A 238 5.24 -7.95 9.81
N THR A 239 5.83 -8.61 10.79
CA THR A 239 6.24 -8.03 12.10
C THR A 239 7.74 -7.69 12.16
N GLN A 240 8.40 -7.52 11.02
CA GLN A 240 9.86 -7.33 10.99
C GLN A 240 10.23 -5.86 11.25
N ALA A 241 10.61 -5.55 12.51
CA ALA A 241 11.26 -4.31 12.86
C ALA A 241 12.65 -4.20 12.19
N HIS A 242 12.99 -3.02 11.69
CA HIS A 242 14.28 -2.75 11.06
C HIS A 242 15.44 -3.00 12.04
N PRO A 243 16.55 -3.65 11.63
CA PRO A 243 17.70 -3.94 12.50
C PRO A 243 18.31 -2.69 13.17
N CYS A 244 18.14 -1.50 12.62
CA CYS A 244 18.60 -0.24 13.19
C CYS A 244 17.83 0.20 14.47
N PHE A 245 16.62 -0.34 14.71
CA PHE A 245 15.80 -0.01 15.89
C PHE A 245 16.01 -1.00 17.05
N ALA A 246 16.43 -2.23 16.77
CA ALA A 246 16.74 -3.23 17.79
C ALA A 246 17.89 -2.80 18.70
N GLN A 247 18.82 -1.99 18.20
CA GLN A 247 19.94 -1.47 19.01
C GLN A 247 19.54 -0.35 20.00
N ARG A 248 18.39 0.32 19.79
CA ARG A 248 17.95 1.40 20.72
C ARG A 248 17.32 0.90 22.01
N THR A 249 16.68 -0.26 21.96
CA THR A 249 16.05 -0.85 23.16
C THR A 249 17.08 -1.50 24.09
N THR A 250 18.13 -2.11 23.55
CA THR A 250 19.21 -2.68 24.35
C THR A 250 20.14 -1.61 24.94
N GLY A 251 20.40 -0.51 24.23
CA GLY A 251 21.20 0.61 24.74
C GLY A 251 20.51 1.39 25.88
N LYS A 252 19.17 1.55 25.82
CA LYS A 252 18.40 2.22 26.87
C LYS A 252 18.27 1.37 28.14
N ALA A 253 18.15 0.06 28.01
CA ALA A 253 18.15 -0.87 29.15
C ALA A 253 19.51 -0.90 29.86
N ALA A 254 20.62 -0.88 29.09
CA ALA A 254 21.98 -0.86 29.65
C ALA A 254 22.33 0.47 30.37
N SER A 255 21.78 1.60 29.89
CA SER A 255 22.02 2.91 30.53
C SER A 255 21.19 3.09 31.80
N ALA A 256 19.98 2.54 31.86
CA ALA A 256 19.12 2.59 33.06
C ALA A 256 19.70 1.73 34.22
N THR A 257 20.32 0.59 33.87
CA THR A 257 20.94 -0.30 34.87
C THR A 257 22.25 0.29 35.43
N LYS A 258 22.93 1.19 34.70
CA LYS A 258 24.15 1.89 35.17
C LYS A 258 23.83 3.10 36.04
N ALA A 259 22.69 3.77 35.82
CA ALA A 259 22.24 4.91 36.61
C ALA A 259 21.68 4.48 37.99
N GLY A 260 21.07 3.28 38.09
CA GLY A 260 20.52 2.76 39.35
C GLY A 260 21.57 2.28 40.38
N ARG A 261 22.83 2.07 40.00
CA ARG A 261 23.91 1.60 40.90
C ARG A 261 24.74 2.71 41.54
N HIS A 262 24.43 3.98 41.29
CA HIS A 262 25.17 5.12 41.86
C HIS A 262 24.41 5.84 42.98
N PHE A 263 23.25 5.34 43.40
CA PHE A 263 22.42 5.95 44.45
C PHE A 263 22.36 5.14 45.78
N ASP A 264 23.02 3.97 45.87
CA ASP A 264 23.01 3.13 47.06
C ASP A 264 24.34 3.24 47.88
N GLY A 265 24.94 4.42 47.90
CA GLY A 265 26.16 4.66 48.62
C GLY A 265 26.31 6.09 49.15
N LEU A 266 25.37 6.53 50.01
CA LEU A 266 25.56 7.65 50.95
C LEU A 266 24.62 7.47 52.13
#